data_bf2e3a3b70d6a3a0055e10bbba93afb3
#
_entry.id   bf2e3a3b70d6a3a0055e10bbba93afb3
#
_cell.length_a   1.000
_cell.length_b   1.000
_cell.length_c   1.000
_cell.angle_alpha   90.00
_cell.angle_beta   90.00
_cell.angle_gamma   90.00
#
_symmetry.space_group_name_H-M   'P 1'
#
loop_
_entity.id
_entity.type
_entity.pdbx_description
1 polymer ?
#
loop_
_entity_poly.entity_id
_entity_poly.type
_entity_poly.pdbx_seq_one_letter_code
_entity_poly.pdbx_strand_id
1 'polypeptide(L)'
;MSLNIWTQRSGYSLGSFPEQVSVNLPLPLIPPAAFNGVPPPSYDGTGHHPTVPLRNSAGSAFARYPVNSYTDGLHAMRTDLANARTVSNLVVWDQVNEGETADPTGYSGFMYAWGQFITHELASERTGGANIDVIVPAGDTNLTPGSHIPVTRAQVAPGTGINGIAALPINDVTGWIDGSVVYGIAYPPGVAPVSGFTNPLLLREGGSIATTGKLLTSSNGQYGPIVNGSFLFGDPRGTENPDLTSIQTLFIREHNWHVD
;
A
#
# COMPACT_ATOMS: atom_id res chain seq x y z
N MET A 1 -2.08 26.70 14.89
CA MET A 1 -3.51 26.44 14.55
C MET A 1 -3.79 24.98 14.90
N SER A 2 -4.47 24.72 16.00
CA SER A 2 -4.73 23.36 16.49
C SER A 2 -5.78 22.70 15.63
N LEU A 3 -5.42 21.60 14.96
CA LEU A 3 -6.33 20.80 14.16
C LEU A 3 -7.10 19.84 15.09
N ASN A 4 -8.30 20.23 15.55
CA ASN A 4 -9.21 19.33 16.22
C ASN A 4 -9.98 18.49 15.18
N ILE A 5 -9.41 17.36 14.75
CA ILE A 5 -10.06 16.45 13.78
C ILE A 5 -10.91 15.36 14.47
N TRP A 6 -10.91 15.26 15.80
CA TRP A 6 -11.48 14.11 16.51
C TRP A 6 -12.52 14.48 17.59
N THR A 7 -13.60 15.12 17.19
CA THR A 7 -14.74 15.23 18.09
C THR A 7 -16.05 14.92 17.37
N GLN A 8 -16.24 13.69 16.97
CA GLN A 8 -17.60 13.12 16.86
C GLN A 8 -17.57 11.64 16.49
N ARG A 9 -17.26 10.77 17.42
CA ARG A 9 -17.85 9.43 17.65
C ARG A 9 -16.98 8.65 18.62
N SER A 10 -17.23 8.80 19.88
CA SER A 10 -17.16 7.81 20.94
C SER A 10 -16.90 8.51 22.25
N GLY A 11 -17.62 8.15 23.31
CA GLY A 11 -17.46 8.69 24.65
C GLY A 11 -16.18 8.25 25.38
N TYR A 12 -15.05 8.29 24.68
CA TYR A 12 -13.74 8.09 25.28
C TYR A 12 -13.20 9.42 25.76
N SER A 13 -13.09 9.58 27.08
CA SER A 13 -12.27 10.60 27.69
C SER A 13 -10.82 10.36 27.27
N LEU A 14 -10.29 11.22 26.40
CA LEU A 14 -8.87 11.26 26.13
C LEU A 14 -8.18 11.70 27.43
N GLY A 15 -7.52 10.75 28.11
CA GLY A 15 -6.59 11.06 29.18
C GLY A 15 -5.61 12.13 28.69
N SER A 16 -5.21 13.04 29.56
CA SER A 16 -4.23 14.08 29.25
C SER A 16 -3.00 13.44 28.61
N PHE A 17 -2.77 13.75 27.33
CA PHE A 17 -1.51 13.41 26.68
C PHE A 17 -0.38 14.11 27.47
N PRO A 18 0.73 13.42 27.76
CA PRO A 18 1.90 14.10 28.26
C PRO A 18 2.31 15.17 27.25
N GLU A 19 2.72 16.30 27.81
CA GLU A 19 3.18 17.48 27.10
C GLU A 19 3.94 17.14 25.82
N GLN A 20 3.57 17.76 24.71
CA GLN A 20 4.17 17.52 23.39
C GLN A 20 5.68 17.63 23.52
N VAL A 21 6.37 16.51 23.46
CA VAL A 21 7.79 16.49 23.16
C VAL A 21 7.91 16.92 21.69
N SER A 22 8.10 18.22 21.48
CA SER A 22 8.54 18.72 20.20
C SER A 22 9.96 18.17 19.99
N VAL A 23 10.04 17.01 19.37
CA VAL A 23 11.33 16.52 18.85
C VAL A 23 11.66 17.40 17.67
N ASN A 24 12.35 18.49 17.95
CA ASN A 24 13.02 19.29 16.95
C ASN A 24 14.23 18.46 16.46
N LEU A 25 13.94 17.44 15.66
CA LEU A 25 14.97 16.84 14.83
C LEU A 25 15.15 17.81 13.66
N PRO A 26 16.29 18.52 13.57
CA PRO A 26 16.66 19.12 12.33
C PRO A 26 16.87 17.94 11.38
N LEU A 27 15.86 17.58 10.60
CA LEU A 27 16.08 16.77 9.41
C LEU A 27 17.11 17.57 8.62
N PRO A 28 18.30 17.00 8.33
CA PRO A 28 19.21 17.67 7.44
C PRO A 28 18.43 17.90 6.15
N LEU A 29 18.17 19.18 5.84
CA LEU A 29 17.79 19.56 4.49
C LEU A 29 18.94 19.06 3.61
N ILE A 30 18.74 17.91 2.97
CA ILE A 30 19.68 17.42 1.97
C ILE A 30 19.46 18.33 0.77
N PRO A 31 20.37 19.27 0.47
CA PRO A 31 20.19 20.13 -0.69
C PRO A 31 20.09 19.26 -1.94
N PRO A 32 19.32 19.65 -2.97
CA PRO A 32 19.22 18.92 -4.23
C PRO A 32 20.59 18.60 -4.88
N ALA A 33 21.61 19.35 -4.57
CA ALA A 33 22.99 19.14 -5.02
C ALA A 33 23.77 18.05 -4.25
N ALA A 34 23.23 17.49 -3.16
CA ALA A 34 23.94 16.51 -2.34
C ALA A 34 23.85 15.06 -2.85
N PHE A 35 23.15 14.83 -3.95
CA PHE A 35 23.13 13.51 -4.58
C PHE A 35 24.42 13.14 -5.35
N ASN A 36 25.49 13.92 -5.26
CA ASN A 36 26.83 13.59 -5.78
C ASN A 36 26.84 12.83 -7.11
N GLY A 37 26.02 13.25 -8.08
CA GLY A 37 25.90 12.59 -9.38
C GLY A 37 25.09 11.29 -9.39
N VAL A 38 24.50 10.88 -8.26
CA VAL A 38 23.51 9.80 -8.25
C VAL A 38 22.20 10.40 -8.76
N PRO A 39 21.62 9.87 -9.83
CA PRO A 39 20.33 10.35 -10.31
C PRO A 39 19.28 10.18 -9.20
N PRO A 40 18.27 11.07 -9.12
CA PRO A 40 17.18 10.90 -8.18
C PRO A 40 16.54 9.52 -8.39
N PRO A 41 16.00 8.89 -7.33
CA PRO A 41 15.33 7.60 -7.44
C PRO A 41 14.30 7.63 -8.56
N SER A 42 14.28 6.58 -9.37
CA SER A 42 13.26 6.46 -10.41
C SER A 42 11.91 6.16 -9.76
N TYR A 43 10.83 6.76 -10.26
CA TYR A 43 9.48 6.49 -9.78
C TYR A 43 8.98 5.07 -10.11
N ASP A 44 9.78 4.25 -10.75
CA ASP A 44 9.50 2.85 -11.10
C ASP A 44 10.34 1.86 -10.28
N GLY A 45 11.18 2.34 -9.37
CA GLY A 45 12.08 1.54 -8.53
C GLY A 45 13.32 1.02 -9.25
N THR A 46 13.54 1.37 -10.52
CA THR A 46 14.77 0.96 -11.24
C THR A 46 15.98 1.70 -10.68
N GLY A 47 17.12 0.99 -10.63
CA GLY A 47 18.38 1.59 -10.16
C GLY A 47 18.54 1.71 -8.65
N HIS A 48 17.53 1.38 -7.84
CA HIS A 48 17.65 1.38 -6.39
C HIS A 48 18.59 0.26 -5.88
N HIS A 49 18.62 -0.89 -6.57
CA HIS A 49 19.55 -1.95 -6.20
C HIS A 49 20.90 -1.74 -6.89
N PRO A 50 22.03 -1.74 -6.13
CA PRO A 50 23.34 -1.34 -6.64
C PRO A 50 23.88 -2.23 -7.77
N THR A 51 23.49 -3.50 -7.84
CA THR A 51 24.02 -4.47 -8.80
C THR A 51 22.97 -5.13 -9.69
N VAL A 52 21.69 -5.00 -9.34
CA VAL A 52 20.56 -5.58 -10.11
C VAL A 52 19.53 -4.49 -10.34
N PRO A 53 19.66 -3.68 -11.39
CA PRO A 53 18.88 -2.45 -11.58
C PRO A 53 17.36 -2.63 -11.57
N LEU A 54 16.84 -3.78 -12.03
CA LEU A 54 15.40 -4.06 -12.09
C LEU A 54 14.84 -4.78 -10.84
N ARG A 55 15.69 -5.03 -9.85
CA ARG A 55 15.23 -5.73 -8.65
C ARG A 55 14.22 -4.89 -7.87
N ASN A 56 13.08 -5.49 -7.58
CA ASN A 56 11.95 -4.87 -6.89
C ASN A 56 11.42 -3.59 -7.58
N SER A 57 11.62 -3.44 -8.88
CA SER A 57 10.95 -2.40 -9.66
C SER A 57 9.47 -2.77 -9.85
N ALA A 58 8.64 -1.75 -10.11
CA ALA A 58 7.22 -1.95 -10.40
C ALA A 58 7.04 -2.89 -11.60
N GLY A 59 6.12 -3.85 -11.48
CA GLY A 59 5.89 -4.88 -12.50
C GLY A 59 6.87 -6.05 -12.47
N SER A 60 7.84 -6.07 -11.57
CA SER A 60 8.74 -7.21 -11.39
C SER A 60 8.12 -8.32 -10.54
N ALA A 61 8.75 -9.51 -10.55
CA ALA A 61 8.36 -10.58 -9.64
C ALA A 61 8.64 -10.20 -8.18
N PHE A 62 7.72 -10.58 -7.28
CA PHE A 62 7.99 -10.46 -5.85
C PHE A 62 9.25 -11.25 -5.46
N ALA A 63 10.14 -10.59 -4.73
CA ALA A 63 11.23 -11.28 -4.06
C ALA A 63 10.66 -12.13 -2.91
N ARG A 64 11.02 -13.41 -2.85
CA ARG A 64 10.59 -14.32 -1.77
C ARG A 64 11.77 -14.77 -0.96
N TYR A 65 11.62 -14.71 0.36
CA TYR A 65 12.58 -15.28 1.29
C TYR A 65 12.37 -16.80 1.49
N PRO A 66 11.14 -17.28 1.77
CA PRO A 66 10.90 -18.72 1.89
C PRO A 66 10.73 -19.36 0.51
N VAL A 67 11.14 -20.61 0.41
CA VAL A 67 10.95 -21.43 -0.78
C VAL A 67 9.46 -21.68 -1.00
N ASN A 68 9.01 -21.63 -2.26
CA ASN A 68 7.65 -21.99 -2.63
C ASN A 68 7.39 -23.49 -2.36
N SER A 69 6.21 -23.79 -1.83
CA SER A 69 5.79 -25.17 -1.54
C SER A 69 4.60 -25.59 -2.39
N TYR A 70 4.67 -25.36 -3.70
CA TYR A 70 3.69 -25.87 -4.65
C TYR A 70 3.75 -27.40 -4.76
N THR A 71 2.62 -28.08 -4.92
CA THR A 71 2.57 -29.54 -4.97
C THR A 71 3.32 -30.15 -6.16
N ASP A 72 3.40 -29.40 -7.26
CA ASP A 72 4.15 -29.77 -8.48
C ASP A 72 5.53 -29.10 -8.56
N GLY A 73 5.91 -28.33 -7.52
CA GLY A 73 7.13 -27.53 -7.51
C GLY A 73 7.08 -26.30 -8.41
N LEU A 74 5.99 -26.06 -9.15
CA LEU A 74 5.86 -24.98 -10.13
C LEU A 74 4.76 -23.98 -9.78
N HIS A 75 3.50 -24.40 -9.75
CA HIS A 75 2.39 -23.48 -9.50
C HIS A 75 1.10 -24.13 -8.99
N ALA A 76 1.04 -25.47 -8.85
CA ALA A 76 -0.16 -26.15 -8.39
C ALA A 76 -0.42 -25.84 -6.91
N MET A 77 -1.66 -25.46 -6.62
CA MET A 77 -2.08 -25.16 -5.25
C MET A 77 -2.05 -26.41 -4.38
N ARG A 78 -1.78 -26.20 -3.11
CA ARG A 78 -1.96 -27.22 -2.08
C ARG A 78 -3.45 -27.41 -1.83
N THR A 79 -3.88 -28.67 -1.78
CA THR A 79 -5.26 -29.07 -1.48
C THR A 79 -5.39 -29.72 -0.09
N ASP A 80 -4.27 -29.93 0.60
CA ASP A 80 -4.17 -30.56 1.92
C ASP A 80 -4.22 -29.55 3.07
N LEU A 81 -4.46 -28.28 2.79
CA LEU A 81 -4.57 -27.22 3.79
C LEU A 81 -5.97 -27.08 4.33
N ALA A 82 -6.09 -26.59 5.56
CA ALA A 82 -7.38 -26.21 6.14
C ALA A 82 -8.06 -25.12 5.30
N ASN A 83 -9.39 -25.17 5.25
CA ASN A 83 -10.19 -24.12 4.58
C ASN A 83 -9.91 -22.75 5.21
N ALA A 84 -9.61 -21.75 4.37
CA ALA A 84 -9.21 -20.41 4.82
C ALA A 84 -10.28 -19.74 5.69
N ARG A 85 -11.57 -19.94 5.38
CA ARG A 85 -12.67 -19.42 6.19
C ARG A 85 -12.75 -20.09 7.56
N THR A 86 -12.49 -21.40 7.63
CA THR A 86 -12.39 -22.09 8.91
C THR A 86 -11.26 -21.54 9.77
N VAL A 87 -10.09 -21.30 9.17
CA VAL A 87 -8.95 -20.70 9.88
C VAL A 87 -9.31 -19.30 10.36
N SER A 88 -9.93 -18.48 9.52
CA SER A 88 -10.38 -17.14 9.89
C SER A 88 -11.32 -17.17 11.11
N ASN A 89 -12.32 -18.06 11.11
CA ASN A 89 -13.26 -18.19 12.22
C ASN A 89 -12.60 -18.65 13.54
N LEU A 90 -11.55 -19.46 13.45
CA LEU A 90 -10.89 -20.00 14.63
C LEU A 90 -9.83 -19.07 15.23
N VAL A 91 -9.19 -18.25 14.38
CA VAL A 91 -7.99 -17.50 14.78
C VAL A 91 -8.25 -16.00 14.84
N VAL A 92 -9.06 -15.48 13.93
CA VAL A 92 -9.23 -14.03 13.75
C VAL A 92 -10.55 -13.52 14.33
N TRP A 93 -11.60 -14.35 14.31
CA TRP A 93 -12.91 -13.95 14.78
C TRP A 93 -12.98 -13.89 16.30
N ASP A 94 -13.20 -12.69 16.84
CA ASP A 94 -13.47 -12.50 18.28
C ASP A 94 -14.98 -12.47 18.53
N GLN A 95 -15.49 -13.61 18.98
CA GLN A 95 -16.93 -13.75 19.31
C GLN A 95 -17.32 -13.07 20.64
N VAL A 96 -16.35 -12.76 21.49
CA VAL A 96 -16.60 -12.22 22.83
C VAL A 96 -16.77 -10.71 22.79
N ASN A 97 -15.93 -10.03 21.97
CA ASN A 97 -15.89 -8.57 21.92
C ASN A 97 -16.51 -7.98 20.65
N GLU A 98 -17.13 -8.82 19.81
CA GLU A 98 -17.82 -8.40 18.57
C GLU A 98 -16.99 -7.45 17.69
N GLY A 99 -15.68 -7.66 17.63
CA GLY A 99 -14.75 -6.90 16.79
C GLY A 99 -14.13 -5.66 17.44
N GLU A 100 -14.46 -5.35 18.69
CA GLU A 100 -13.82 -4.24 19.42
C GLU A 100 -12.81 -4.75 20.46
N THR A 101 -11.70 -5.30 20.01
CA THR A 101 -10.60 -5.69 20.89
C THR A 101 -9.55 -4.60 20.92
N ALA A 102 -9.42 -3.96 22.09
CA ALA A 102 -8.36 -2.96 22.27
C ALA A 102 -6.97 -3.62 22.20
N ASP A 103 -6.03 -2.94 21.60
CA ASP A 103 -4.63 -3.38 21.57
C ASP A 103 -4.09 -3.44 23.01
N PRO A 104 -3.60 -4.60 23.49
CA PRO A 104 -3.11 -4.76 24.85
C PRO A 104 -1.87 -3.91 25.16
N THR A 105 -1.17 -3.41 24.14
CA THR A 105 0.01 -2.54 24.27
C THR A 105 -0.37 -1.06 24.27
N GLY A 106 -1.65 -0.72 24.04
CA GLY A 106 -2.18 0.63 24.07
C GLY A 106 -1.94 1.45 22.79
N TYR A 107 -1.58 0.81 21.68
CA TYR A 107 -1.52 1.51 20.40
C TYR A 107 -2.91 1.95 19.95
N SER A 108 -2.97 3.10 19.28
CA SER A 108 -4.20 3.59 18.67
C SER A 108 -4.50 2.87 17.36
N GLY A 109 -5.76 2.92 16.92
CA GLY A 109 -6.18 2.41 15.61
C GLY A 109 -5.41 3.01 14.42
N PHE A 110 -4.78 4.17 14.62
CA PHE A 110 -3.93 4.78 13.60
C PHE A 110 -2.70 3.92 13.23
N MET A 111 -2.25 3.06 14.14
CA MET A 111 -1.16 2.10 13.87
C MET A 111 -1.53 1.13 12.73
N TYR A 112 -2.78 0.71 12.67
CA TYR A 112 -3.30 -0.09 11.58
C TYR A 112 -3.22 0.66 10.23
N ALA A 113 -3.72 1.91 10.17
CA ALA A 113 -3.69 2.70 8.95
C ALA A 113 -2.25 3.01 8.49
N TRP A 114 -1.34 3.26 9.44
CA TRP A 114 0.07 3.42 9.15
C TRP A 114 0.70 2.14 8.58
N GLY A 115 0.40 0.99 9.17
CA GLY A 115 0.84 -0.32 8.66
C GLY A 115 0.33 -0.59 7.25
N GLN A 116 -0.93 -0.24 6.97
CA GLN A 116 -1.51 -0.35 5.64
C GLN A 116 -0.80 0.57 4.64
N PHE A 117 -0.53 1.81 5.00
CA PHE A 117 0.19 2.76 4.17
C PHE A 117 1.57 2.22 3.76
N ILE A 118 2.35 1.68 4.72
CA ILE A 118 3.65 1.07 4.43
C ILE A 118 3.51 -0.21 3.59
N THR A 119 2.46 -0.99 3.80
CA THR A 119 2.20 -2.18 2.97
C THR A 119 1.89 -1.78 1.51
N HIS A 120 1.12 -0.73 1.32
CA HIS A 120 0.82 -0.20 -0.02
C HIS A 120 2.07 0.34 -0.73
N GLU A 121 3.00 0.91 0.02
CA GLU A 121 4.29 1.34 -0.51
C GLU A 121 5.10 0.18 -1.10
N LEU A 122 5.06 -0.99 -0.47
CA LEU A 122 5.97 -2.10 -0.77
C LEU A 122 5.34 -3.20 -1.63
N ALA A 123 4.01 -3.33 -1.63
CA ALA A 123 3.36 -4.51 -2.19
C ALA A 123 1.98 -4.21 -2.80
N SER A 124 1.80 -4.67 -4.02
CA SER A 124 0.50 -4.78 -4.68
C SER A 124 0.54 -5.95 -5.66
N GLU A 125 -0.10 -7.06 -5.31
CA GLU A 125 -0.15 -8.21 -6.21
C GLU A 125 -1.04 -7.90 -7.43
N ARG A 126 -0.52 -8.17 -8.63
CA ARG A 126 -1.30 -8.07 -9.86
C ARG A 126 -2.38 -9.13 -9.88
N THR A 127 -3.63 -8.72 -9.85
CA THR A 127 -4.80 -9.60 -9.90
C THR A 127 -5.05 -10.16 -11.31
N GLY A 128 -5.97 -11.13 -11.42
CA GLY A 128 -6.42 -11.66 -12.72
C GLY A 128 -5.87 -13.04 -13.08
N GLY A 129 -5.32 -13.78 -12.11
CA GLY A 129 -5.08 -15.21 -12.23
C GLY A 129 -6.36 -16.04 -12.15
N ALA A 130 -6.24 -17.36 -12.01
CA ALA A 130 -7.35 -18.28 -11.90
C ALA A 130 -8.20 -18.03 -10.64
N ASN A 131 -9.51 -18.22 -10.73
CA ASN A 131 -10.39 -18.20 -9.56
C ASN A 131 -10.05 -19.36 -8.62
N ILE A 132 -10.02 -19.06 -7.33
CA ILE A 132 -9.73 -19.98 -6.25
C ILE A 132 -10.70 -19.76 -5.08
N ASP A 133 -11.96 -19.61 -5.39
CA ASP A 133 -13.01 -19.29 -4.42
C ASP A 133 -12.89 -20.11 -3.13
N VAL A 134 -13.06 -19.44 -2.01
CA VAL A 134 -13.14 -20.10 -0.70
C VAL A 134 -14.58 -20.48 -0.45
N ILE A 135 -14.86 -21.78 -0.32
CA ILE A 135 -16.19 -22.27 0.02
C ILE A 135 -16.43 -22.05 1.51
N VAL A 136 -17.55 -21.44 1.85
CA VAL A 136 -17.95 -21.22 3.24
C VAL A 136 -18.30 -22.58 3.87
N PRO A 137 -17.65 -23.00 4.97
CA PRO A 137 -17.84 -24.30 5.57
C PRO A 137 -19.23 -24.47 6.19
N ALA A 138 -19.68 -25.73 6.30
CA ALA A 138 -20.87 -26.05 7.08
C ALA A 138 -20.64 -25.64 8.55
N GLY A 139 -21.60 -24.93 9.14
CA GLY A 139 -21.49 -24.43 10.51
C GLY A 139 -20.88 -23.03 10.64
N ASP A 140 -20.57 -22.34 9.54
CA ASP A 140 -20.29 -20.92 9.60
C ASP A 140 -21.53 -20.16 10.09
N THR A 141 -21.35 -19.30 11.11
CA THR A 141 -22.46 -18.56 11.73
C THR A 141 -22.66 -17.17 11.13
N ASN A 142 -21.70 -16.68 10.35
CA ASN A 142 -21.70 -15.33 9.83
C ASN A 142 -21.98 -15.24 8.33
N LEU A 143 -21.64 -16.30 7.60
CA LEU A 143 -21.86 -16.38 6.15
C LEU A 143 -22.71 -17.63 5.84
N THR A 144 -23.43 -17.59 4.73
CA THR A 144 -24.26 -18.73 4.30
C THR A 144 -23.37 -19.92 3.96
N PRO A 145 -23.51 -21.07 4.66
CA PRO A 145 -22.77 -22.27 4.33
C PRO A 145 -22.94 -22.70 2.87
N GLY A 146 -21.86 -23.10 2.24
CA GLY A 146 -21.83 -23.48 0.82
C GLY A 146 -21.75 -22.31 -0.16
N SER A 147 -21.86 -21.06 0.29
CA SER A 147 -21.59 -19.90 -0.57
C SER A 147 -20.09 -19.78 -0.86
N HIS A 148 -19.76 -18.98 -1.86
CA HIS A 148 -18.39 -18.77 -2.32
C HIS A 148 -17.92 -17.37 -1.94
N ILE A 149 -16.73 -17.26 -1.34
CA ILE A 149 -16.01 -16.00 -1.20
C ILE A 149 -15.11 -15.90 -2.42
N PRO A 150 -15.36 -14.95 -3.35
CA PRO A 150 -14.61 -14.86 -4.58
C PRO A 150 -13.16 -14.41 -4.30
N VAL A 151 -12.21 -15.21 -4.73
CA VAL A 151 -10.78 -14.93 -4.65
C VAL A 151 -10.12 -15.30 -5.97
N THR A 152 -9.22 -14.48 -6.47
CA THR A 152 -8.39 -14.79 -7.63
C THR A 152 -6.92 -14.95 -7.21
N ARG A 153 -6.20 -15.79 -7.91
CA ARG A 153 -4.74 -15.82 -7.78
C ARG A 153 -4.12 -14.56 -8.37
N ALA A 154 -2.96 -14.19 -7.88
CA ALA A 154 -2.13 -13.21 -8.55
C ALA A 154 -1.68 -13.72 -9.93
N GLN A 155 -1.42 -12.80 -10.86
CA GLN A 155 -0.77 -13.14 -12.12
C GLN A 155 0.67 -13.57 -11.87
N VAL A 156 1.11 -14.54 -12.66
CA VAL A 156 2.46 -15.10 -12.58
C VAL A 156 3.44 -14.25 -13.41
N ALA A 157 4.55 -13.92 -12.82
CA ALA A 157 5.60 -13.16 -13.49
C ALA A 157 6.19 -13.95 -14.67
N PRO A 158 6.44 -13.30 -15.82
CA PRO A 158 7.03 -13.94 -17.00
C PRO A 158 8.30 -14.72 -16.66
N GLY A 159 8.41 -15.92 -17.20
CA GLY A 159 9.57 -16.80 -16.99
C GLY A 159 9.53 -17.60 -15.69
N THR A 160 8.49 -17.45 -14.87
CA THR A 160 8.28 -18.26 -13.65
C THR A 160 7.05 -19.18 -13.80
N GLY A 161 6.92 -20.19 -12.96
CA GLY A 161 5.89 -21.23 -13.06
C GLY A 161 6.14 -22.26 -14.16
N ILE A 162 7.30 -22.26 -14.78
CA ILE A 162 7.72 -23.12 -15.90
C ILE A 162 9.20 -23.51 -15.74
N ASN A 163 9.61 -24.54 -16.45
CA ASN A 163 11.04 -24.95 -16.58
C ASN A 163 11.76 -25.12 -15.23
N GLY A 164 11.09 -25.65 -14.21
CA GLY A 164 11.68 -25.85 -12.90
C GLY A 164 11.74 -24.59 -12.03
N ILE A 165 11.28 -23.46 -12.50
CA ILE A 165 11.22 -22.21 -11.73
C ILE A 165 9.81 -22.06 -11.16
N ALA A 166 9.70 -22.03 -9.83
CA ALA A 166 8.42 -21.84 -9.17
C ALA A 166 7.76 -20.50 -9.51
N ALA A 167 6.43 -20.48 -9.64
CA ALA A 167 5.68 -19.28 -9.92
C ALA A 167 5.89 -18.21 -8.85
N LEU A 168 6.12 -16.99 -9.29
CA LEU A 168 6.19 -15.80 -8.47
C LEU A 168 5.10 -14.83 -8.91
N PRO A 169 4.37 -14.19 -8.00
CA PRO A 169 3.42 -13.14 -8.36
C PRO A 169 4.15 -11.88 -8.83
N ILE A 170 3.43 -11.06 -9.61
CA ILE A 170 3.93 -9.74 -10.04
C ILE A 170 3.59 -8.72 -8.96
N ASN A 171 4.57 -7.89 -8.60
CA ASN A 171 4.35 -6.71 -7.77
C ASN A 171 4.08 -5.49 -8.65
N ASP A 172 2.93 -4.87 -8.50
CA ASP A 172 2.54 -3.69 -9.30
C ASP A 172 3.12 -2.37 -8.76
N VAL A 173 3.66 -2.40 -7.55
CA VAL A 173 4.37 -1.25 -6.96
C VAL A 173 5.86 -1.53 -6.86
N THR A 174 6.64 -0.52 -6.49
CA THR A 174 8.04 -0.74 -6.16
C THR A 174 8.15 -1.49 -4.83
N GLY A 175 9.13 -2.36 -4.68
CA GLY A 175 9.41 -3.01 -3.39
C GLY A 175 10.38 -2.20 -2.53
N TRP A 176 10.35 -0.87 -2.65
CA TRP A 176 11.23 0.08 -1.96
C TRP A 176 10.42 1.09 -1.17
N ILE A 177 10.98 1.60 -0.08
CA ILE A 177 10.42 2.74 0.64
C ILE A 177 10.90 4.01 -0.07
N ASP A 178 10.24 4.36 -1.16
CA ASP A 178 10.63 5.45 -2.06
C ASP A 178 9.56 6.55 -2.22
N GLY A 179 8.44 6.43 -1.50
CA GLY A 179 7.34 7.39 -1.52
C GLY A 179 6.38 7.20 -2.69
N SER A 180 6.52 6.12 -3.47
CA SER A 180 5.66 5.87 -4.63
C SER A 180 4.17 5.79 -4.30
N VAL A 181 3.83 5.38 -3.08
CA VAL A 181 2.44 5.39 -2.59
C VAL A 181 1.82 6.78 -2.60
N VAL A 182 2.64 7.83 -2.42
CA VAL A 182 2.21 9.24 -2.47
C VAL A 182 2.43 9.83 -3.85
N TYR A 183 3.62 9.61 -4.42
CA TYR A 183 4.07 10.28 -5.64
C TYR A 183 3.63 9.58 -6.93
N GLY A 184 3.11 8.37 -6.84
CA GLY A 184 2.71 7.56 -8.00
C GLY A 184 3.86 6.74 -8.60
N ILE A 185 3.52 5.93 -9.60
CA ILE A 185 4.44 4.97 -10.23
C ILE A 185 4.55 5.25 -11.72
N ALA A 186 5.77 5.46 -12.20
CA ALA A 186 6.09 5.44 -13.63
C ALA A 186 6.64 4.07 -13.97
N TYR A 187 5.85 3.23 -14.63
CA TYR A 187 6.29 1.87 -14.95
C TYR A 187 7.48 1.87 -15.89
N PRO A 188 8.43 0.91 -15.73
CA PRO A 188 9.57 0.78 -16.61
C PRO A 188 9.14 0.59 -18.09
N PRO A 189 9.97 0.98 -19.06
CA PRO A 189 9.71 0.73 -20.48
C PRO A 189 9.42 -0.75 -20.73
N GLY A 190 8.32 -1.04 -21.43
CA GLY A 190 7.90 -2.41 -21.75
C GLY A 190 7.03 -3.07 -20.68
N VAL A 191 6.86 -2.46 -19.52
CA VAL A 191 5.90 -2.90 -18.50
C VAL A 191 4.58 -2.16 -18.72
N ALA A 192 3.50 -2.89 -18.92
CA ALA A 192 2.18 -2.29 -19.06
C ALA A 192 1.74 -1.66 -17.73
N PRO A 193 1.31 -0.38 -17.74
CA PRO A 193 0.77 0.25 -16.54
C PRO A 193 -0.44 -0.53 -16.03
N VAL A 194 -0.55 -0.64 -14.71
CA VAL A 194 -1.73 -1.20 -14.05
C VAL A 194 -2.76 -0.10 -13.89
N SER A 195 -4.01 -0.43 -14.21
CA SER A 195 -5.12 0.50 -14.08
C SER A 195 -5.27 0.99 -12.62
N GLY A 196 -5.37 2.29 -12.45
CA GLY A 196 -5.60 2.94 -11.17
C GLY A 196 -4.36 3.58 -10.55
N PHE A 197 -3.15 3.10 -10.83
CA PHE A 197 -1.94 3.78 -10.35
C PHE A 197 -1.70 5.06 -11.15
N THR A 198 -1.40 6.13 -10.44
CA THR A 198 -1.24 7.45 -11.04
C THR A 198 0.21 7.67 -11.48
N ASN A 199 0.37 8.18 -12.69
CA ASN A 199 1.68 8.63 -13.14
C ASN A 199 2.14 9.82 -12.28
N PRO A 200 3.35 9.83 -11.72
CA PRO A 200 3.88 10.89 -10.87
C PRO A 200 3.78 12.29 -11.48
N LEU A 201 3.89 12.39 -12.80
CA LEU A 201 3.80 13.68 -13.49
C LEU A 201 2.39 14.30 -13.42
N LEU A 202 1.33 13.47 -13.26
CA LEU A 202 -0.05 13.95 -13.16
C LEU A 202 -0.37 14.52 -11.78
N LEU A 203 0.40 14.16 -10.76
CA LEU A 203 0.22 14.66 -9.40
C LEU A 203 0.91 15.99 -9.14
N ARG A 204 1.75 16.45 -10.05
CA ARG A 204 2.43 17.74 -9.95
C ARG A 204 1.53 18.86 -10.40
N GLU A 205 1.56 19.97 -9.68
CA GLU A 205 0.91 21.20 -10.11
C GLU A 205 1.47 21.65 -11.47
N GLY A 206 0.62 21.81 -12.48
CA GLY A 206 1.05 22.08 -13.86
C GLY A 206 1.48 20.87 -14.68
N GLY A 207 1.32 19.65 -14.16
CA GLY A 207 1.63 18.41 -14.88
C GLY A 207 3.13 18.26 -15.18
N SER A 208 3.47 17.82 -16.39
CA SER A 208 4.87 17.62 -16.80
C SER A 208 5.70 18.91 -16.93
N ILE A 209 5.05 20.07 -16.89
CA ILE A 209 5.69 21.40 -16.99
C ILE A 209 5.71 22.09 -15.60
N ALA A 210 5.57 21.33 -14.52
CA ALA A 210 5.53 21.90 -13.19
C ALA A 210 6.76 22.77 -12.89
N THR A 211 6.52 24.06 -12.72
CA THR A 211 7.57 25.04 -12.36
C THR A 211 7.64 25.27 -10.88
N THR A 212 6.58 24.93 -10.14
CA THR A 212 6.45 25.19 -8.70
C THR A 212 7.07 24.08 -7.86
N GLY A 213 7.18 22.86 -8.37
CA GLY A 213 7.58 21.66 -7.61
C GLY A 213 6.47 21.09 -6.73
N LYS A 214 5.34 21.77 -6.58
CA LYS A 214 4.21 21.36 -5.72
C LYS A 214 3.45 20.17 -6.29
N LEU A 215 2.83 19.43 -5.39
CA LEU A 215 1.82 18.43 -5.71
C LEU A 215 0.42 19.09 -5.77
N LEU A 216 -0.44 18.51 -6.59
CA LEU A 216 -1.85 18.90 -6.65
C LEU A 216 -2.53 18.75 -5.29
N THR A 217 -3.44 19.65 -5.02
CA THR A 217 -4.33 19.62 -3.85
C THR A 217 -5.76 19.92 -4.27
N SER A 218 -6.71 19.79 -3.34
CA SER A 218 -8.05 20.36 -3.48
C SER A 218 -7.98 21.88 -3.65
N SER A 219 -9.05 22.47 -4.17
CA SER A 219 -9.12 23.92 -4.46
C SER A 219 -8.82 24.83 -3.25
N ASN A 220 -9.04 24.34 -2.03
CA ASN A 220 -8.74 25.06 -0.80
C ASN A 220 -7.37 24.69 -0.18
N GLY A 221 -6.59 23.83 -0.82
CA GLY A 221 -5.28 23.39 -0.36
C GLY A 221 -5.29 22.49 0.88
N GLN A 222 -6.46 22.08 1.38
CA GLN A 222 -6.57 21.35 2.65
C GLN A 222 -6.53 19.84 2.50
N TYR A 223 -6.90 19.33 1.34
CA TYR A 223 -7.03 17.90 1.06
C TYR A 223 -6.19 17.51 -0.14
N GLY A 224 -6.02 16.21 -0.35
CA GLY A 224 -5.49 15.68 -1.60
C GLY A 224 -6.34 16.11 -2.80
N PRO A 225 -5.83 16.02 -4.03
CA PRO A 225 -6.56 16.43 -5.22
C PRO A 225 -7.80 15.57 -5.43
N ILE A 226 -8.90 16.22 -5.86
CA ILE A 226 -10.17 15.56 -6.18
C ILE A 226 -10.42 15.70 -7.68
N VAL A 227 -10.53 14.59 -8.37
CA VAL A 227 -10.80 14.53 -9.81
C VAL A 227 -12.04 13.66 -10.03
N ASN A 228 -13.03 14.21 -10.73
CA ASN A 228 -14.31 13.53 -10.98
C ASN A 228 -14.99 12.99 -9.70
N GLY A 229 -14.88 13.72 -8.60
CA GLY A 229 -15.52 13.38 -7.33
C GLY A 229 -14.78 12.35 -6.47
N SER A 230 -13.59 11.91 -6.89
CA SER A 230 -12.76 10.98 -6.13
C SER A 230 -11.38 11.56 -5.86
N PHE A 231 -10.77 11.20 -4.74
CA PHE A 231 -9.38 11.55 -4.48
C PHE A 231 -8.45 10.90 -5.51
N LEU A 232 -7.44 11.65 -5.92
CA LEU A 232 -6.36 11.19 -6.79
C LEU A 232 -5.06 11.11 -5.98
N PHE A 233 -4.64 9.90 -5.64
CA PHE A 233 -3.38 9.64 -4.95
C PHE A 233 -2.42 8.86 -5.85
N GLY A 234 -1.18 8.73 -5.44
CA GLY A 234 -0.18 7.93 -6.14
C GLY A 234 -0.59 6.46 -6.24
N ASP A 235 -1.13 5.93 -5.17
CA ASP A 235 -1.72 4.59 -5.09
C ASP A 235 -3.25 4.70 -4.99
N PRO A 236 -4.01 4.01 -5.86
CA PRO A 236 -5.48 4.06 -5.87
C PRO A 236 -6.12 3.54 -4.58
N ARG A 237 -5.43 2.68 -3.83
CA ARG A 237 -5.88 2.15 -2.54
C ARG A 237 -5.85 3.19 -1.42
N GLY A 238 -5.30 4.38 -1.67
CA GLY A 238 -5.28 5.50 -0.71
C GLY A 238 -6.64 5.96 -0.22
N THR A 239 -7.74 5.50 -0.84
CA THR A 239 -9.12 5.81 -0.49
C THR A 239 -9.87 4.66 0.20
N GLU A 240 -9.22 3.55 0.48
CA GLU A 240 -9.87 2.37 1.07
C GLU A 240 -10.47 2.63 2.46
N ASN A 241 -9.89 3.56 3.21
CA ASN A 241 -10.47 4.04 4.46
C ASN A 241 -10.08 5.51 4.75
N PRO A 242 -10.82 6.20 5.63
CA PRO A 242 -10.58 7.62 5.95
C PRO A 242 -9.21 7.90 6.57
N ASP A 243 -8.69 6.98 7.39
CA ASP A 243 -7.40 7.17 8.06
C ASP A 243 -6.26 7.13 7.04
N LEU A 244 -6.33 6.21 6.08
CA LEU A 244 -5.36 6.12 4.99
C LEU A 244 -5.41 7.35 4.08
N THR A 245 -6.62 7.83 3.75
CA THR A 245 -6.84 9.08 3.01
C THR A 245 -6.22 10.28 3.74
N SER A 246 -6.32 10.30 5.07
CA SER A 246 -5.73 11.35 5.90
C SER A 246 -4.20 11.31 5.86
N ILE A 247 -3.58 10.13 5.90
CA ILE A 247 -2.12 9.96 5.76
C ILE A 247 -1.66 10.46 4.40
N GLN A 248 -2.29 10.03 3.32
CA GLN A 248 -1.98 10.49 1.96
C GLN A 248 -2.04 12.03 1.85
N THR A 249 -3.10 12.61 2.38
CA THR A 249 -3.28 14.07 2.41
C THR A 249 -2.18 14.77 3.23
N LEU A 250 -1.78 14.19 4.36
CA LEU A 250 -0.72 14.72 5.19
C LEU A 250 0.60 14.80 4.42
N PHE A 251 0.99 13.72 3.74
CA PHE A 251 2.23 13.69 2.96
C PHE A 251 2.22 14.69 1.80
N ILE A 252 1.10 14.85 1.10
CA ILE A 252 0.96 15.85 0.04
C ILE A 252 1.15 17.27 0.60
N ARG A 253 0.55 17.57 1.74
CA ARG A 253 0.66 18.89 2.38
C ARG A 253 2.06 19.14 2.90
N GLU A 254 2.69 18.14 3.48
CA GLU A 254 4.08 18.21 3.97
C GLU A 254 5.03 18.48 2.82
N HIS A 255 4.88 17.75 1.70
CA HIS A 255 5.65 18.03 0.48
C HIS A 255 5.51 19.49 0.05
N ASN A 256 4.28 19.99 -0.08
CA ASN A 256 4.03 21.34 -0.53
C ASN A 256 4.57 22.41 0.44
N TRP A 257 4.53 22.13 1.73
CA TRP A 257 5.12 23.02 2.74
C TRP A 257 6.64 23.11 2.62
N HIS A 258 7.31 22.03 2.24
CA HIS A 258 8.77 22.05 2.00
C HIS A 258 9.16 22.73 0.69
N VAL A 259 8.24 22.85 -0.25
CA VAL A 259 8.48 23.51 -1.55
C VAL A 259 8.30 25.04 -1.44
N ASP A 260 7.47 25.53 -0.52
CA ASP A 260 7.23 26.94 -0.24
C ASP A 260 8.39 27.60 0.50
#